data_f9afc7b0b8eb460ff6009c0d4cfe2835
#
_entry.id   f9afc7b0b8eb460ff6009c0d4cfe2835
#
_cell.length_a   1.000
_cell.length_b   1.000
_cell.length_c   1.000
_cell.angle_alpha   90.00
_cell.angle_beta   90.00
_cell.angle_gamma   90.00
#
_symmetry.space_group_name_H-M   'P 1'
#
loop_
_entity.id
_entity.type
_entity.pdbx_description
1 polymer ?
#
loop_
_entity_poly.entity_id
_entity_poly.type
_entity_poly.pdbx_seq_one_letter_code
_entity_poly.pdbx_strand_id
1 'polypeptide(L)'
;EESTLESARRELEEETGYSASSWTYLFTGPSSPGLTTEMVSFYLADGLRQVAEGGGVDNENITVHRIPLSLVHDWLMDQTGQGKVVDPKIFMGLYFLSRRLDGSGREEG
;
A
#
# COMPACT_ATOMS: atom_id res chain seq x y z
N GLU A 1 18.85 -5.63 12.33
CA GLU A 1 17.58 -4.92 12.42
C GLU A 1 17.14 -4.45 11.03
N GLU A 2 15.88 -4.70 10.67
CA GLU A 2 15.38 -4.33 9.37
C GLU A 2 15.22 -2.83 9.22
N SER A 3 15.57 -2.31 8.03
CA SER A 3 15.18 -0.96 7.66
C SER A 3 13.69 -0.93 7.34
N THR A 4 13.11 0.27 7.23
CA THR A 4 11.70 0.38 6.87
C THR A 4 11.45 -0.16 5.46
N LEU A 5 12.40 0.04 4.54
CA LEU A 5 12.26 -0.50 3.19
C LEU A 5 12.30 -2.01 3.18
N GLU A 6 13.23 -2.61 3.93
CA GLU A 6 13.31 -4.06 4.00
C GLU A 6 12.04 -4.66 4.58
N SER A 7 11.50 -4.01 5.61
CA SER A 7 10.26 -4.44 6.22
C SER A 7 9.11 -4.37 5.22
N ALA A 8 9.03 -3.26 4.46
CA ALA A 8 7.97 -3.12 3.45
C ALA A 8 8.08 -4.20 2.38
N ARG A 9 9.30 -4.51 1.94
CA ARG A 9 9.50 -5.57 0.94
C ARG A 9 9.06 -6.92 1.47
N ARG A 10 9.44 -7.23 2.69
CA ARG A 10 9.10 -8.51 3.29
C ARG A 10 7.60 -8.64 3.46
N GLU A 11 6.95 -7.59 3.96
CA GLU A 11 5.51 -7.63 4.20
C GLU A 11 4.72 -7.70 2.90
N LEU A 12 5.18 -7.04 1.85
CA LEU A 12 4.51 -7.13 0.56
C LEU A 12 4.47 -8.59 0.09
N GLU A 13 5.59 -9.29 0.18
CA GLU A 13 5.63 -10.68 -0.23
C GLU A 13 4.78 -11.57 0.66
N GLU A 14 4.87 -11.38 1.98
CA GLU A 14 4.13 -12.23 2.91
C GLU A 14 2.64 -12.05 2.76
N GLU A 15 2.18 -10.80 2.61
CA GLU A 15 0.76 -10.52 2.58
C GLU A 15 0.14 -10.70 1.20
N THR A 16 0.82 -10.29 0.17
CA THR A 16 0.25 -10.30 -1.18
C THR A 16 0.85 -11.35 -2.11
N GLY A 17 2.02 -11.85 -1.79
CA GLY A 17 2.72 -12.78 -2.68
C GLY A 17 3.44 -12.11 -3.83
N TYR A 18 3.58 -10.78 -3.80
CA TYR A 18 4.22 -10.04 -4.86
C TYR A 18 5.56 -9.46 -4.44
N SER A 19 6.48 -9.43 -5.39
CA SER A 19 7.74 -8.72 -5.29
C SER A 19 7.67 -7.55 -6.26
N ALA A 20 8.40 -6.48 -5.96
CA ALA A 20 8.42 -5.29 -6.81
C ALA A 20 9.82 -4.99 -7.25
N SER A 21 9.99 -4.55 -8.51
CA SER A 21 11.31 -4.21 -9.03
C SER A 21 11.68 -2.76 -8.72
N SER A 22 10.73 -1.93 -8.34
CA SER A 22 10.97 -0.51 -8.08
C SER A 22 10.23 -0.07 -6.83
N TRP A 23 10.93 0.65 -5.96
CA TRP A 23 10.37 1.16 -4.72
C TRP A 23 10.66 2.64 -4.63
N THR A 24 9.61 3.43 -4.45
CA THR A 24 9.72 4.88 -4.33
C THR A 24 9.28 5.29 -2.95
N TYR A 25 10.17 5.94 -2.21
CA TYR A 25 9.81 6.49 -0.90
C TYR A 25 8.91 7.70 -1.10
N LEU A 26 7.81 7.76 -0.36
CA LEU A 26 6.85 8.85 -0.47
C LEU A 26 6.99 9.84 0.67
N PHE A 27 6.77 9.38 1.88
CA PHE A 27 6.92 10.24 3.07
C PHE A 27 6.77 9.39 4.33
N THR A 28 7.04 10.03 5.47
CA THR A 28 6.90 9.40 6.78
C THR A 28 6.05 10.30 7.67
N GLY A 29 5.14 9.71 8.40
CA GLY A 29 4.29 10.46 9.32
C GLY A 29 3.84 9.59 10.48
N PRO A 30 3.23 10.20 11.51
CA PRO A 30 2.75 9.45 12.67
C PRO A 30 1.52 8.63 12.31
N SER A 31 1.43 7.42 12.88
CA SER A 31 0.28 6.56 12.63
C SER A 31 -0.98 7.11 13.29
N SER A 32 -0.85 7.77 14.45
CA SER A 32 -1.96 8.36 15.18
C SER A 32 -1.48 9.64 15.84
N PRO A 33 -1.58 10.77 15.14
CA PRO A 33 -1.08 12.04 15.68
C PRO A 33 -1.68 12.34 17.03
N GLY A 34 -0.82 12.72 17.98
CA GLY A 34 -1.27 13.06 19.34
C GLY A 34 -1.48 11.89 20.25
N LEU A 35 -1.48 10.65 19.73
CA LEU A 35 -1.73 9.47 20.53
C LEU A 35 -0.55 8.52 20.61
N THR A 36 0.36 8.60 19.64
CA THR A 36 1.50 7.69 19.59
C THR A 36 2.68 8.40 18.99
N THR A 37 3.88 7.88 19.30
CA THR A 37 5.11 8.35 18.66
C THR A 37 5.50 7.44 17.51
N GLU A 38 4.68 6.46 17.20
CA GLU A 38 4.98 5.55 16.09
C GLU A 38 4.97 6.29 14.76
N MET A 39 6.02 6.08 13.98
CA MET A 39 6.14 6.68 12.66
C MET A 39 5.97 5.61 11.61
N VAL A 40 5.26 5.95 10.53
CA VAL A 40 5.00 5.02 9.43
C VAL A 40 5.59 5.62 8.15
N SER A 41 6.39 4.83 7.45
CA SER A 41 6.97 5.24 6.18
C SER A 41 6.16 4.62 5.04
N PHE A 42 5.87 5.44 4.02
CA PHE A 42 5.06 5.02 2.90
C PHE A 42 5.91 4.90 1.65
N TYR A 43 5.71 3.82 0.94
CA TYR A 43 6.44 3.50 -0.29
C TYR A 43 5.46 3.13 -1.39
N LEU A 44 5.84 3.46 -2.62
CA LEU A 44 5.12 2.99 -3.80
C LEU A 44 5.94 1.87 -4.42
N ALA A 45 5.30 0.74 -4.63
CA ALA A 45 5.94 -0.43 -5.22
C ALA A 45 5.44 -0.63 -6.64
N ASP A 46 6.36 -0.73 -7.59
CA ASP A 46 6.07 -0.89 -9.02
C ASP A 46 6.79 -2.09 -9.58
N GLY A 47 6.37 -2.49 -10.77
CA GLY A 47 7.01 -3.62 -11.43
C GLY A 47 6.74 -4.89 -10.67
N LEU A 48 5.47 -5.13 -10.35
CA LEU A 48 5.09 -6.25 -9.51
C LEU A 48 5.19 -7.57 -10.26
N ARG A 49 5.65 -8.58 -9.53
CA ARG A 49 5.71 -9.95 -10.05
C ARG A 49 5.28 -10.88 -8.94
N GLN A 50 4.38 -11.79 -9.25
CA GLN A 50 3.93 -12.76 -8.25
C GLN A 50 5.01 -13.81 -8.02
N VAL A 51 5.41 -13.98 -6.76
CA VAL A 51 6.44 -14.93 -6.39
C VAL A 51 5.92 -15.97 -5.38
N ALA A 52 4.73 -15.74 -4.82
CA ALA A 52 4.13 -16.65 -3.85
C ALA A 52 2.63 -16.41 -3.86
N GLU A 53 1.91 -17.14 -3.01
CA GLU A 53 0.46 -16.97 -2.94
C GLU A 53 0.02 -15.79 -2.08
N GLY A 54 0.85 -15.43 -1.11
CA GLY A 54 0.49 -14.40 -0.15
C GLY A 54 -0.45 -14.93 0.92
N GLY A 55 -1.22 -14.02 1.50
CA GLY A 55 -2.19 -14.40 2.51
C GLY A 55 -1.71 -14.23 3.93
N GLY A 56 -0.47 -13.78 4.12
CA GLY A 56 0.10 -13.58 5.44
C GLY A 56 0.88 -14.79 5.92
N VAL A 57 1.35 -14.72 7.13
CA VAL A 57 2.12 -15.80 7.75
C VAL A 57 1.43 -16.28 9.01
N ASP A 58 1.77 -17.47 9.44
CA ASP A 58 1.23 -18.09 10.66
C ASP A 58 -0.29 -18.12 10.63
N ASN A 59 -0.96 -17.45 11.55
CA ASN A 59 -2.42 -17.47 11.64
C ASN A 59 -3.09 -16.31 10.92
N GLU A 60 -2.35 -15.53 10.18
CA GLU A 60 -2.94 -14.44 9.42
C GLU A 60 -3.88 -14.97 8.36
N ASN A 61 -4.95 -14.22 8.12
CA ASN A 61 -5.96 -14.59 7.12
C ASN A 61 -6.20 -13.37 6.24
N ILE A 62 -5.34 -13.20 5.26
CA ILE A 62 -5.34 -12.03 4.39
C ILE A 62 -5.82 -12.43 3.01
N THR A 63 -6.86 -11.74 2.51
CA THR A 63 -7.34 -11.92 1.14
C THR A 63 -6.73 -10.84 0.27
N VAL A 64 -6.09 -11.26 -0.82
CA VAL A 64 -5.47 -10.33 -1.75
C VAL A 64 -6.49 -9.91 -2.80
N HIS A 65 -6.67 -8.60 -2.95
CA HIS A 65 -7.57 -8.04 -3.96
C HIS A 65 -6.74 -7.32 -5.01
N ARG A 66 -6.98 -7.66 -6.29
CA ARG A 66 -6.35 -6.98 -7.41
C ARG A 66 -7.44 -6.22 -8.14
N ILE A 67 -7.44 -4.90 -7.94
CA ILE A 67 -8.51 -4.05 -8.45
C ILE A 67 -7.92 -3.11 -9.49
N PRO A 68 -8.52 -3.06 -10.70
CA PRO A 68 -8.07 -2.08 -11.69
C PRO A 68 -8.11 -0.69 -11.11
N LEU A 69 -7.07 0.09 -11.40
CA LEU A 69 -6.94 1.38 -10.77
C LEU A 69 -8.13 2.30 -11.08
N SER A 70 -8.69 2.18 -12.27
CA SER A 70 -9.86 2.97 -12.65
C SER A 70 -11.10 2.63 -11.86
N LEU A 71 -11.12 1.48 -11.18
CA LEU A 71 -12.30 1.02 -10.44
C LEU A 71 -12.10 1.01 -8.93
N VAL A 72 -10.88 1.29 -8.46
CA VAL A 72 -10.56 1.07 -7.06
C VAL A 72 -11.33 2.00 -6.13
N HIS A 73 -11.55 3.25 -6.54
CA HIS A 73 -12.31 4.19 -5.70
C HIS A 73 -13.72 3.68 -5.46
N ASP A 74 -14.42 3.31 -6.53
CA ASP A 74 -15.78 2.83 -6.40
C ASP A 74 -15.85 1.53 -5.64
N TRP A 75 -14.85 0.65 -5.84
CA TRP A 75 -14.78 -0.60 -5.12
C TRP A 75 -14.65 -0.35 -3.61
N LEU A 76 -13.81 0.61 -3.22
CA LEU A 76 -13.62 0.95 -1.81
C LEU A 76 -14.90 1.53 -1.21
N MET A 77 -15.58 2.41 -1.95
CA MET A 77 -16.83 2.98 -1.48
C MET A 77 -17.89 1.88 -1.30
N ASP A 78 -17.90 0.91 -2.18
CA ASP A 78 -18.82 -0.22 -2.08
C ASP A 78 -18.52 -1.07 -0.84
N GLN A 79 -17.24 -1.31 -0.55
CA GLN A 79 -16.86 -2.04 0.66
C GLN A 79 -17.32 -1.30 1.90
N THR A 80 -17.16 0.02 1.92
CA THR A 80 -17.65 0.83 3.03
C THR A 80 -19.15 0.74 3.15
N GLY A 81 -19.86 0.77 2.03
CA GLY A 81 -21.32 0.66 2.04
C GLY A 81 -21.81 -0.67 2.57
N GLN A 82 -20.98 -1.71 2.47
CA GLN A 82 -21.29 -3.02 3.04
C GLN A 82 -20.96 -3.13 4.51
N GLY A 83 -20.51 -2.04 5.13
CA GLY A 83 -20.18 -2.02 6.55
C GLY A 83 -18.76 -2.43 6.88
N LYS A 84 -17.91 -2.58 5.88
CA LYS A 84 -16.52 -2.94 6.12
C LYS A 84 -15.70 -1.71 6.47
N VAL A 85 -14.71 -1.90 7.33
CA VAL A 85 -13.82 -0.82 7.74
C VAL A 85 -12.67 -0.72 6.76
N VAL A 86 -12.49 0.47 6.19
CA VAL A 86 -11.41 0.73 5.24
C VAL A 86 -10.38 1.63 5.91
N ASP A 87 -9.11 1.21 5.87
CA ASP A 87 -8.04 1.99 6.46
C ASP A 87 -7.85 3.28 5.65
N PRO A 88 -7.96 4.45 6.28
CA PRO A 88 -7.81 5.71 5.56
C PRO A 88 -6.47 5.86 4.83
N LYS A 89 -5.44 5.14 5.25
CA LYS A 89 -4.13 5.21 4.59
C LYS A 89 -4.20 4.75 3.14
N ILE A 90 -5.21 3.94 2.79
CA ILE A 90 -5.39 3.52 1.41
C ILE A 90 -5.67 4.71 0.51
N PHE A 91 -6.53 5.62 0.98
CA PHE A 91 -6.86 6.82 0.18
C PHE A 91 -5.66 7.73 0.02
N MET A 92 -4.81 7.80 1.03
CA MET A 92 -3.58 8.56 0.93
C MET A 92 -2.68 7.96 -0.16
N GLY A 93 -2.56 6.65 -0.18
CA GLY A 93 -1.79 5.97 -1.22
C GLY A 93 -2.34 6.22 -2.61
N LEU A 94 -3.67 6.21 -2.73
CA LEU A 94 -4.31 6.49 -4.01
C LEU A 94 -4.04 7.92 -4.49
N TYR A 95 -3.97 8.86 -3.57
CA TYR A 95 -3.64 10.23 -3.94
C TYR A 95 -2.25 10.28 -4.62
N PHE A 96 -1.26 9.68 -4.00
CA PHE A 96 0.09 9.69 -4.58
C PHE A 96 0.13 8.95 -5.91
N LEU A 97 -0.61 7.85 -5.99
CA LEU A 97 -0.63 7.05 -7.21
C LEU A 97 -1.28 7.81 -8.35
N SER A 98 -2.36 8.54 -8.08
CA SER A 98 -3.04 9.32 -9.11
C SER A 98 -2.14 10.42 -9.65
N ARG A 99 -1.40 11.09 -8.77
CA ARG A 99 -0.48 12.12 -9.20
C ARG A 99 0.63 11.55 -10.10
N ARG A 100 1.09 10.37 -9.78
CA ARG A 100 2.11 9.71 -10.58
C ARG A 100 1.57 9.36 -11.95
N LEU A 101 0.34 8.87 -12.02
CA LEU A 101 -0.25 8.43 -13.28
C LEU A 101 -0.57 9.59 -14.22
N ASP A 102 -0.96 10.74 -13.68
CA ASP A 102 -1.27 11.88 -14.54
C ASP A 102 -0.04 12.70 -14.86
N GLY A 103 1.12 12.23 -14.43
CA GLY A 103 2.37 12.89 -14.77
C GLY A 103 2.75 14.04 -13.87
N SER A 104 1.89 14.43 -12.95
CA SER A 104 2.14 15.59 -12.10
C SER A 104 3.37 15.41 -11.23
N GLY A 105 3.63 14.20 -10.81
CA GLY A 105 4.75 13.93 -9.92
C GLY A 105 6.06 13.70 -10.65
N ARG A 106 6.07 13.80 -11.98
CA ARG A 106 7.25 13.50 -12.75
C ARG A 106 7.87 14.70 -13.44
N GLU A 107 7.18 15.83 -13.45
CA GLU A 107 7.63 16.98 -14.21
C GLU A 107 8.92 17.54 -13.71
N GLU A 108 9.15 17.44 -12.44
CA GLU A 108 10.34 17.97 -11.83
C GLU A 108 11.51 16.99 -11.97
N GLY A 109 11.21 15.81 -12.37
CA GLY A 109 12.23 14.78 -12.48
C GLY A 109 12.87 14.77 -13.83
#